data_33f25cee11d31ce3c58e0ec638f52355
#
_entry.id   33f25cee11d31ce3c58e0ec638f52355
#
_cell.length_a   1.000
_cell.length_b   1.000
_cell.length_c   1.000
_cell.angle_alpha   90.00
_cell.angle_beta   90.00
_cell.angle_gamma   90.00
#
_symmetry.space_group_name_H-M   'P 1'
#
loop_
_entity.id
_entity.type
_entity.pdbx_description
1 polymer ?
#
loop_
_entity_poly.entity_id
_entity_poly.type
_entity_poly.pdbx_seq_one_letter_code
_entity_poly.pdbx_strand_id
1 'polypeptide(L)'
;MRMPKSATGPSGSLPAGPGDAPSVTTAAPGLRLRAGARLGSLIRRHWLMTALLLAGLVLRVLAQIAYRPALLYIDTLKYLYNAWPGTDPLGYKGVLQAILLVGNLQAVTAVQHLVGLAMGVGIYVVLLRRGAPRWLAALAAAPVLLDGYELQTEQTIMPDVWFEALIVAALVLLLWHPRPRPRAIALAGLALGLSVTVAQAGEILILPAAIYAVVAAGSWRRAVGGAALMCVSFAVPILGYMSISDAVSGHFWLSRSGETSIYGRVAMAADCATLKLPSYERALCPTAQQKQKLGADGLDHAPNSPLTLYVAPPGMSQTGIVQNFTEEVIKQQPLRVLGDTAADAARLFAVTRVTSPGDTPISRWQFQGHYPSYQNYIRTSRDNVIIVGLHLQNPAPGGPSYVYQPLDASMGGKADVIRPLAAFLRSYQLNGGYTPGPLYLAATVLGLIGTLALVRRRIWAVGRDRELALACCLFFLTAAAILVFSDIPEFSWRYQLPAIMTLPPAGALGLALLLARLGDRRRRVAVAGPDATAADDAAADDAAANGVAASPDAAGTRTNGTTAANAATDKGVAGTSREDAAPRI
;
A
#
# COMPACT_ATOMS: atom_id res chain seq x y z
N MET A 1 45.96 -20.97 42.35
CA MET A 1 46.36 -21.09 43.77
C MET A 1 45.18 -21.57 44.60
N ARG A 2 45.34 -22.74 45.26
CA ARG A 2 44.48 -23.43 46.25
C ARG A 2 43.16 -24.09 45.76
N MET A 3 43.27 -25.39 45.46
CA MET A 3 42.28 -26.41 45.89
C MET A 3 42.32 -26.60 47.42
N PRO A 4 41.27 -27.08 48.06
CA PRO A 4 41.39 -28.37 48.73
C PRO A 4 40.12 -29.23 48.59
N LYS A 5 40.34 -30.47 48.49
CA LYS A 5 40.40 -31.64 49.39
C LYS A 5 39.10 -32.46 49.43
N SER A 6 39.27 -33.67 48.96
CA SER A 6 38.47 -34.87 49.07
C SER A 6 38.02 -35.23 50.52
N ALA A 7 36.83 -35.81 50.64
CA ALA A 7 36.49 -36.72 51.74
C ALA A 7 35.71 -37.93 51.20
N THR A 8 36.21 -39.08 51.52
CA THR A 8 35.83 -40.45 51.19
C THR A 8 34.74 -41.02 52.10
N GLY A 9 33.79 -41.76 51.49
CA GLY A 9 33.15 -43.00 51.91
C GLY A 9 32.01 -42.98 52.91
N PRO A 10 31.23 -44.05 53.06
CA PRO A 10 31.42 -45.38 52.49
C PRO A 10 30.16 -46.00 51.79
N SER A 11 30.38 -47.08 51.13
CA SER A 11 29.51 -48.02 50.42
C SER A 11 28.35 -48.56 51.26
N GLY A 12 27.14 -48.55 50.64
CA GLY A 12 26.00 -49.34 51.05
C GLY A 12 25.26 -49.86 49.83
N SER A 13 25.46 -51.15 49.56
CA SER A 13 24.74 -51.89 48.52
C SER A 13 23.33 -52.24 48.99
N LEU A 14 22.31 -51.96 48.19
CA LEU A 14 20.95 -52.58 48.26
C LEU A 14 20.42 -52.89 46.84
N PRO A 15 19.52 -53.89 46.71
CA PRO A 15 19.42 -54.70 45.55
C PRO A 15 18.53 -54.12 44.43
N ALA A 16 18.79 -54.55 43.21
CA ALA A 16 18.05 -54.27 41.98
C ALA A 16 16.62 -54.80 42.04
N GLY A 17 15.63 -53.90 41.95
CA GLY A 17 14.23 -54.23 41.63
C GLY A 17 14.03 -54.26 40.12
N PRO A 18 13.05 -55.00 39.60
CA PRO A 18 12.86 -55.23 38.16
C PRO A 18 12.42 -53.94 37.45
N GLY A 19 13.02 -53.70 36.27
CA GLY A 19 12.89 -52.50 35.47
C GLY A 19 11.45 -52.15 35.06
N ASP A 20 11.03 -50.95 35.40
CA ASP A 20 9.93 -50.28 34.72
C ASP A 20 10.38 -49.71 33.38
N ALA A 21 9.93 -50.34 32.32
CA ALA A 21 10.03 -49.83 30.96
C ALA A 21 9.31 -48.46 30.90
N PRO A 22 9.87 -47.44 30.21
CA PRO A 22 9.18 -46.16 30.05
C PRO A 22 7.86 -46.37 29.33
N SER A 23 6.76 -46.18 30.04
CA SER A 23 5.41 -46.18 29.46
C SER A 23 5.34 -45.06 28.41
N VAL A 24 5.31 -45.43 27.15
CA VAL A 24 4.95 -44.53 26.04
C VAL A 24 3.52 -44.06 26.32
N THR A 25 3.41 -42.85 26.81
CA THR A 25 2.14 -42.15 27.04
C THR A 25 1.48 -41.94 25.68
N THR A 26 0.70 -42.92 25.22
CA THR A 26 -0.21 -42.75 24.09
C THR A 26 -1.21 -41.67 24.46
N ALA A 27 -1.08 -40.50 23.78
CA ALA A 27 -2.00 -39.39 23.96
C ALA A 27 -3.44 -39.86 23.85
N ALA A 28 -4.22 -39.60 24.89
CA ALA A 28 -5.59 -40.10 25.08
C ALA A 28 -6.45 -39.86 23.82
N PRO A 29 -7.14 -40.85 23.28
CA PRO A 29 -7.91 -40.72 22.03
C PRO A 29 -9.00 -39.66 22.07
N GLY A 30 -9.47 -39.24 23.25
CA GLY A 30 -10.45 -38.19 23.44
C GLY A 30 -9.94 -36.77 23.09
N LEU A 31 -8.63 -36.52 23.13
CA LEU A 31 -8.06 -35.21 22.77
C LEU A 31 -8.09 -34.94 21.27
N ARG A 32 -7.81 -35.96 20.46
CA ARG A 32 -7.84 -35.92 18.98
C ARG A 32 -9.27 -35.74 18.44
N LEU A 33 -10.24 -36.43 19.00
CA LEU A 33 -11.66 -36.30 18.62
C LEU A 33 -12.23 -34.92 18.96
N ARG A 34 -11.87 -34.34 20.12
CA ARG A 34 -12.28 -33.00 20.50
C ARG A 34 -11.61 -31.91 19.66
N ALA A 35 -10.36 -32.09 19.26
CA ALA A 35 -9.65 -31.19 18.37
C ALA A 35 -10.26 -31.20 16.95
N GLY A 36 -10.58 -32.39 16.40
CA GLY A 36 -11.23 -32.54 15.09
C GLY A 36 -12.63 -31.90 15.05
N ALA A 37 -13.44 -32.09 16.09
CA ALA A 37 -14.76 -31.48 16.20
C ALA A 37 -14.69 -29.94 16.29
N ARG A 38 -13.71 -29.41 17.04
CA ARG A 38 -13.46 -27.96 17.11
C ARG A 38 -13.01 -27.39 15.77
N LEU A 39 -12.08 -28.05 15.07
CA LEU A 39 -11.60 -27.65 13.75
C LEU A 39 -12.74 -27.67 12.73
N GLY A 40 -13.57 -28.72 12.68
CA GLY A 40 -14.72 -28.81 11.79
C GLY A 40 -15.78 -27.73 12.07
N SER A 41 -15.99 -27.35 13.33
CA SER A 41 -16.88 -26.24 13.68
C SER A 41 -16.31 -24.88 13.26
N LEU A 42 -14.99 -24.69 13.39
CA LEU A 42 -14.30 -23.47 12.97
C LEU A 42 -14.38 -23.31 11.44
N ILE A 43 -14.08 -24.37 10.69
CA ILE A 43 -14.17 -24.39 9.22
C ILE A 43 -15.60 -24.04 8.77
N ARG A 44 -16.61 -24.70 9.33
CA ARG A 44 -18.02 -24.39 9.00
C ARG A 44 -18.40 -22.94 9.34
N ARG A 45 -17.91 -22.44 10.45
CA ARG A 45 -18.17 -21.07 10.89
C ARG A 45 -17.51 -20.00 10.00
N HIS A 46 -16.36 -20.32 9.40
CA HIS A 46 -15.54 -19.42 8.57
C HIS A 46 -15.36 -19.98 7.14
N TRP A 47 -16.36 -20.73 6.64
CA TRP A 47 -16.28 -21.51 5.40
C TRP A 47 -15.80 -20.68 4.19
N LEU A 48 -16.30 -19.43 4.03
CA LEU A 48 -15.93 -18.57 2.92
C LEU A 48 -14.43 -18.22 2.97
N MET A 49 -13.93 -17.82 4.14
CA MET A 49 -12.50 -17.54 4.30
C MET A 49 -11.65 -18.80 4.09
N THR A 50 -12.11 -19.95 4.55
CA THR A 50 -11.42 -21.22 4.32
C THR A 50 -11.36 -21.56 2.83
N ALA A 51 -12.45 -21.38 2.10
CA ALA A 51 -12.48 -21.61 0.65
C ALA A 51 -11.53 -20.65 -0.09
N LEU A 52 -11.52 -19.36 0.26
CA LEU A 52 -10.60 -18.37 -0.31
C LEU A 52 -9.13 -18.71 -0.03
N LEU A 53 -8.81 -19.13 1.20
CA LEU A 53 -7.45 -19.55 1.57
C LEU A 53 -7.01 -20.78 0.79
N LEU A 54 -7.88 -21.78 0.63
CA LEU A 54 -7.57 -22.97 -0.17
C LEU A 54 -7.36 -22.63 -1.63
N ALA A 55 -8.22 -21.80 -2.23
CA ALA A 55 -8.06 -21.33 -3.59
C ALA A 55 -6.75 -20.54 -3.76
N GLY A 56 -6.47 -19.59 -2.84
CA GLY A 56 -5.23 -18.84 -2.83
C GLY A 56 -3.97 -19.70 -2.65
N LEU A 57 -4.04 -20.74 -1.81
CA LEU A 57 -2.95 -21.71 -1.65
C LEU A 57 -2.71 -22.51 -2.94
N VAL A 58 -3.78 -22.99 -3.58
CA VAL A 58 -3.68 -23.73 -4.86
C VAL A 58 -3.02 -22.85 -5.93
N LEU A 59 -3.45 -21.61 -6.08
CA LEU A 59 -2.86 -20.68 -7.06
C LEU A 59 -1.36 -20.46 -6.79
N ARG A 60 -0.95 -20.32 -5.52
CA ARG A 60 0.45 -20.16 -5.13
C ARG A 60 1.30 -21.39 -5.41
N VAL A 61 0.76 -22.57 -5.11
CA VAL A 61 1.42 -23.84 -5.47
C VAL A 61 1.59 -23.96 -6.99
N LEU A 62 0.57 -23.59 -7.76
CA LEU A 62 0.65 -23.61 -9.22
C LEU A 62 1.70 -22.59 -9.73
N ALA A 63 1.77 -21.37 -9.17
CA ALA A 63 2.77 -20.38 -9.52
C ALA A 63 4.20 -20.86 -9.19
N GLN A 64 4.38 -21.42 -8.00
CA GLN A 64 5.65 -22.00 -7.53
C GLN A 64 6.15 -23.14 -8.42
N ILE A 65 5.24 -23.97 -8.94
CA ILE A 65 5.60 -25.06 -9.85
C ILE A 65 5.83 -24.53 -11.26
N ALA A 66 5.02 -23.56 -11.71
CA ALA A 66 5.06 -23.04 -13.09
C ALA A 66 6.34 -22.29 -13.43
N TYR A 67 6.91 -21.56 -12.47
CA TYR A 67 8.06 -20.67 -12.70
C TYR A 67 9.20 -21.02 -11.74
N ARG A 68 10.23 -21.67 -12.23
CA ARG A 68 11.37 -22.12 -11.43
C ARG A 68 12.65 -21.37 -11.81
N PRO A 69 13.53 -21.02 -10.85
CA PRO A 69 13.34 -21.09 -9.40
C PRO A 69 12.44 -19.96 -8.89
N ALA A 70 12.29 -18.87 -9.63
CA ALA A 70 11.51 -17.69 -9.31
C ALA A 70 11.33 -16.85 -10.59
N LEU A 71 10.42 -15.90 -10.61
CA LEU A 71 10.43 -14.83 -11.60
C LEU A 71 11.48 -13.77 -11.20
N LEU A 72 12.18 -13.25 -12.19
CA LEU A 72 13.16 -12.18 -12.01
C LEU A 72 12.67 -10.92 -12.73
N TYR A 73 13.02 -9.77 -12.20
CA TYR A 73 12.75 -8.45 -12.77
C TYR A 73 14.05 -7.66 -12.90
N ILE A 74 13.99 -6.51 -13.56
CA ILE A 74 15.15 -5.61 -13.71
C ILE A 74 15.86 -5.37 -12.37
N ASP A 75 15.07 -5.06 -11.35
CA ASP A 75 15.60 -4.70 -10.03
C ASP A 75 16.09 -5.90 -9.21
N THR A 76 15.72 -7.12 -9.56
CA THR A 76 16.15 -8.33 -8.83
C THR A 76 17.66 -8.39 -8.66
N LEU A 77 18.39 -7.99 -9.70
CA LEU A 77 19.85 -8.08 -9.72
C LEU A 77 20.52 -7.14 -8.72
N LYS A 78 19.93 -5.95 -8.49
CA LYS A 78 20.48 -5.03 -7.47
C LYS A 78 20.36 -5.62 -6.06
N TYR A 79 19.29 -6.36 -5.77
CA TYR A 79 19.13 -7.03 -4.47
C TYR A 79 20.03 -8.25 -4.32
N LEU A 80 20.32 -8.97 -5.40
CA LEU A 80 21.20 -10.12 -5.37
C LEU A 80 22.69 -9.72 -5.31
N TYR A 81 23.12 -8.77 -6.13
CA TYR A 81 24.55 -8.55 -6.42
C TYR A 81 25.08 -7.16 -6.08
N ASN A 82 24.25 -6.11 -6.05
CA ASN A 82 24.77 -4.77 -5.76
C ASN A 82 25.33 -4.67 -4.34
N ALA A 83 26.41 -3.91 -4.25
CA ALA A 83 26.94 -3.50 -2.96
C ALA A 83 26.00 -2.48 -2.30
N TRP A 84 26.06 -2.42 -0.99
CA TRP A 84 25.43 -1.42 -0.16
C TRP A 84 26.21 -0.09 -0.23
N PRO A 85 25.55 1.10 -0.23
CA PRO A 85 24.15 1.36 -0.50
C PRO A 85 23.85 1.40 -1.99
N GLY A 86 22.61 1.01 -2.36
CA GLY A 86 22.13 1.10 -3.74
C GLY A 86 21.45 2.44 -4.08
N THR A 87 21.00 2.55 -5.32
CA THR A 87 20.12 3.67 -5.76
C THR A 87 18.81 3.67 -4.99
N ASP A 88 18.28 2.49 -4.65
CA ASP A 88 17.09 2.32 -3.81
C ASP A 88 17.48 1.74 -2.46
N PRO A 89 16.59 1.83 -1.44
CA PRO A 89 16.81 1.18 -0.17
C PRO A 89 16.99 -0.33 -0.33
N LEU A 90 18.01 -0.90 0.30
CA LEU A 90 18.37 -2.31 0.18
C LEU A 90 17.94 -3.17 1.39
N GLY A 91 16.95 -2.74 2.18
CA GLY A 91 16.46 -3.50 3.33
C GLY A 91 15.95 -4.90 2.96
N TYR A 92 15.31 -5.03 1.80
CA TYR A 92 14.92 -6.33 1.26
C TYR A 92 16.11 -7.28 1.05
N LYS A 93 17.28 -6.76 0.69
CA LYS A 93 18.49 -7.58 0.54
C LYS A 93 18.83 -8.35 1.82
N GLY A 94 18.63 -7.75 3.00
CA GLY A 94 18.84 -8.44 4.28
C GLY A 94 17.93 -9.65 4.44
N VAL A 95 16.64 -9.52 4.11
CA VAL A 95 15.68 -10.62 4.14
C VAL A 95 16.03 -11.69 3.11
N LEU A 96 16.34 -11.27 1.88
CA LEU A 96 16.73 -12.15 0.78
C LEU A 96 17.96 -12.98 1.15
N GLN A 97 19.02 -12.34 1.65
CA GLN A 97 20.24 -13.03 2.06
C GLN A 97 20.00 -13.99 3.23
N ALA A 98 19.18 -13.61 4.21
CA ALA A 98 18.85 -14.48 5.33
C ALA A 98 18.17 -15.79 4.88
N ILE A 99 17.28 -15.72 3.89
CA ILE A 99 16.63 -16.92 3.33
C ILE A 99 17.62 -17.72 2.48
N LEU A 100 18.49 -17.05 1.72
CA LEU A 100 19.50 -17.71 0.87
C LEU A 100 20.60 -18.41 1.68
N LEU A 101 20.80 -18.07 2.97
CA LEU A 101 21.70 -18.84 3.86
C LEU A 101 21.25 -20.29 4.08
N VAL A 102 19.94 -20.55 4.00
CA VAL A 102 19.33 -21.86 4.33
C VAL A 102 18.55 -22.46 3.16
N GLY A 103 18.41 -21.74 2.05
CA GLY A 103 17.63 -22.15 0.89
C GLY A 103 18.13 -21.49 -0.40
N ASN A 104 17.27 -21.43 -1.38
CA ASN A 104 17.52 -20.85 -2.69
C ASN A 104 16.38 -19.88 -3.10
N LEU A 105 16.37 -19.37 -4.33
CA LEU A 105 15.32 -18.45 -4.80
C LEU A 105 13.92 -19.09 -4.75
N GLN A 106 13.81 -20.41 -4.88
CA GLN A 106 12.55 -21.13 -4.74
C GLN A 106 12.03 -21.08 -3.29
N ALA A 107 12.94 -21.12 -2.31
CA ALA A 107 12.57 -20.91 -0.90
C ALA A 107 12.14 -19.47 -0.63
N VAL A 108 12.76 -18.49 -1.29
CA VAL A 108 12.35 -17.08 -1.18
C VAL A 108 10.92 -16.88 -1.64
N THR A 109 10.57 -17.36 -2.85
CA THR A 109 9.20 -17.25 -3.37
C THR A 109 8.18 -18.03 -2.55
N ALA A 110 8.56 -19.22 -2.04
CA ALA A 110 7.70 -19.99 -1.14
C ALA A 110 7.39 -19.20 0.15
N VAL A 111 8.38 -18.53 0.74
CA VAL A 111 8.17 -17.67 1.91
C VAL A 111 7.30 -16.47 1.55
N GLN A 112 7.52 -15.82 0.39
CA GLN A 112 6.69 -14.71 -0.08
C GLN A 112 5.21 -15.14 -0.24
N HIS A 113 4.95 -16.29 -0.80
CA HIS A 113 3.61 -16.87 -0.90
C HIS A 113 2.96 -17.14 0.48
N LEU A 114 3.73 -17.64 1.45
CA LEU A 114 3.24 -17.81 2.82
C LEU A 114 2.92 -16.47 3.48
N VAL A 115 3.74 -15.45 3.24
CA VAL A 115 3.51 -14.09 3.71
C VAL A 115 2.22 -13.52 3.11
N GLY A 116 1.96 -13.69 1.81
CA GLY A 116 0.71 -13.29 1.16
C GLY A 116 -0.52 -13.94 1.80
N LEU A 117 -0.47 -15.26 2.06
CA LEU A 117 -1.55 -15.94 2.79
C LEU A 117 -1.73 -15.40 4.21
N ALA A 118 -0.63 -15.12 4.93
CA ALA A 118 -0.66 -14.57 6.28
C ALA A 118 -1.25 -13.15 6.30
N MET A 119 -0.96 -12.31 5.30
CA MET A 119 -1.58 -10.99 5.13
C MET A 119 -3.10 -11.09 5.00
N GLY A 120 -3.60 -11.99 4.13
CA GLY A 120 -5.04 -12.24 3.98
C GLY A 120 -5.70 -12.68 5.29
N VAL A 121 -5.07 -13.58 6.05
CA VAL A 121 -5.55 -14.00 7.39
C VAL A 121 -5.52 -12.82 8.38
N GLY A 122 -4.44 -12.05 8.41
CA GLY A 122 -4.29 -10.89 9.29
C GLY A 122 -5.39 -9.85 9.08
N ILE A 123 -5.66 -9.49 7.82
CA ILE A 123 -6.75 -8.59 7.43
C ILE A 123 -8.10 -9.17 7.87
N TYR A 124 -8.39 -10.42 7.54
CA TYR A 124 -9.63 -11.08 7.95
C TYR A 124 -9.87 -11.01 9.46
N VAL A 125 -8.87 -11.42 10.23
CA VAL A 125 -8.97 -11.46 11.70
C VAL A 125 -9.18 -10.07 12.28
N VAL A 126 -8.43 -9.06 11.80
CA VAL A 126 -8.56 -7.71 12.35
C VAL A 126 -9.91 -7.08 12.02
N LEU A 127 -10.45 -7.32 10.82
CA LEU A 127 -11.79 -6.85 10.45
C LEU A 127 -12.87 -7.47 11.35
N LEU A 128 -12.78 -8.79 11.62
CA LEU A 128 -13.69 -9.44 12.57
C LEU A 128 -13.58 -8.84 13.98
N ARG A 129 -12.37 -8.58 14.46
CA ARG A 129 -12.15 -7.96 15.78
C ARG A 129 -12.74 -6.56 15.88
N ARG A 130 -12.82 -5.86 14.75
CA ARG A 130 -13.44 -4.53 14.64
C ARG A 130 -14.95 -4.57 14.43
N GLY A 131 -15.54 -5.76 14.33
CA GLY A 131 -16.98 -5.96 14.26
C GLY A 131 -17.56 -6.04 12.85
N ALA A 132 -16.71 -6.18 11.80
CA ALA A 132 -17.20 -6.47 10.46
C ALA A 132 -17.86 -7.86 10.39
N PRO A 133 -18.93 -8.04 9.61
CA PRO A 133 -19.52 -9.35 9.35
C PRO A 133 -18.50 -10.30 8.69
N ARG A 134 -18.57 -11.62 9.00
CA ARG A 134 -17.60 -12.62 8.51
C ARG A 134 -17.49 -12.65 7.00
N TRP A 135 -18.64 -12.61 6.30
CA TRP A 135 -18.66 -12.63 4.84
C TRP A 135 -17.96 -11.41 4.24
N LEU A 136 -18.18 -10.23 4.85
CA LEU A 136 -17.60 -8.97 4.39
C LEU A 136 -16.10 -8.91 4.66
N ALA A 137 -15.67 -9.40 5.84
CA ALA A 137 -14.25 -9.53 6.16
C ALA A 137 -13.53 -10.51 5.21
N ALA A 138 -14.18 -11.62 4.82
CA ALA A 138 -13.63 -12.57 3.87
C ALA A 138 -13.53 -11.97 2.46
N LEU A 139 -14.56 -11.26 2.00
CA LEU A 139 -14.53 -10.55 0.71
C LEU A 139 -13.46 -9.46 0.67
N ALA A 140 -13.23 -8.76 1.78
CA ALA A 140 -12.16 -7.76 1.87
C ALA A 140 -10.75 -8.38 1.82
N ALA A 141 -10.57 -9.62 2.26
CA ALA A 141 -9.32 -10.36 2.18
C ALA A 141 -9.14 -11.08 0.82
N ALA A 142 -10.21 -11.25 0.03
CA ALA A 142 -10.18 -11.98 -1.23
C ALA A 142 -9.17 -11.41 -2.24
N PRO A 143 -9.05 -10.09 -2.43
CA PRO A 143 -8.05 -9.51 -3.34
C PRO A 143 -6.62 -9.96 -3.01
N VAL A 144 -6.20 -9.89 -1.75
CA VAL A 144 -4.86 -10.33 -1.31
C VAL A 144 -4.62 -11.82 -1.58
N LEU A 145 -5.67 -12.63 -1.52
CA LEU A 145 -5.56 -14.09 -1.69
C LEU A 145 -5.59 -14.51 -3.15
N LEU A 146 -6.30 -13.77 -4.01
CA LEU A 146 -6.67 -14.25 -5.34
C LEU A 146 -6.19 -13.33 -6.49
N ASP A 147 -5.78 -12.09 -6.24
CA ASP A 147 -5.37 -11.20 -7.33
C ASP A 147 -4.14 -11.74 -8.07
N GLY A 148 -4.25 -11.91 -9.39
CA GLY A 148 -3.20 -12.52 -10.20
C GLY A 148 -1.96 -11.62 -10.37
N TYR A 149 -2.08 -10.29 -10.20
CA TYR A 149 -0.92 -9.40 -10.21
C TYR A 149 -0.15 -9.49 -8.89
N GLU A 150 -0.86 -9.59 -7.77
CA GLU A 150 -0.26 -9.86 -6.46
C GLU A 150 0.46 -11.21 -6.46
N LEU A 151 -0.21 -12.25 -6.96
CA LEU A 151 0.36 -13.58 -7.08
C LEU A 151 1.63 -13.62 -7.94
N GLN A 152 1.66 -12.86 -9.04
CA GLN A 152 2.84 -12.74 -9.91
C GLN A 152 3.98 -12.02 -9.18
N THR A 153 3.66 -10.97 -8.40
CA THR A 153 4.64 -10.23 -7.60
C THR A 153 5.21 -11.10 -6.48
N GLU A 154 4.39 -11.92 -5.81
CA GLU A 154 4.86 -12.90 -4.82
C GLU A 154 5.81 -13.95 -5.44
N GLN A 155 5.64 -14.32 -6.71
CA GLN A 155 6.54 -15.24 -7.42
C GLN A 155 7.82 -14.55 -7.91
N THR A 156 7.89 -13.22 -7.87
CA THR A 156 9.03 -12.43 -8.33
C THR A 156 9.96 -12.09 -7.16
N ILE A 157 11.27 -12.12 -7.40
CA ILE A 157 12.27 -11.69 -6.40
C ILE A 157 12.31 -10.17 -6.35
N MET A 158 11.37 -9.61 -5.55
CA MET A 158 11.14 -8.16 -5.42
C MET A 158 10.74 -7.81 -3.98
N PRO A 159 10.93 -6.56 -3.56
CA PRO A 159 10.67 -6.10 -2.19
C PRO A 159 9.18 -5.95 -1.87
N ASP A 160 8.29 -5.89 -2.87
CA ASP A 160 6.90 -5.46 -2.77
C ASP A 160 6.11 -6.23 -1.71
N VAL A 161 6.15 -7.55 -1.73
CA VAL A 161 5.45 -8.42 -0.76
C VAL A 161 5.88 -8.13 0.68
N TRP A 162 7.16 -7.85 0.91
CA TRP A 162 7.69 -7.53 2.24
C TRP A 162 7.27 -6.13 2.68
N PHE A 163 7.25 -5.19 1.76
CA PHE A 163 6.72 -3.85 1.98
C PHE A 163 5.25 -3.90 2.43
N GLU A 164 4.42 -4.63 1.69
CA GLU A 164 3.01 -4.83 1.97
C GLU A 164 2.77 -5.57 3.29
N ALA A 165 3.57 -6.61 3.57
CA ALA A 165 3.50 -7.35 4.82
C ALA A 165 3.78 -6.48 6.04
N LEU A 166 4.74 -5.57 5.96
CA LEU A 166 5.06 -4.62 7.02
C LEU A 166 3.92 -3.61 7.24
N ILE A 167 3.27 -3.15 6.17
CA ILE A 167 2.07 -2.31 6.26
C ILE A 167 0.94 -3.07 6.96
N VAL A 168 0.61 -4.27 6.49
CA VAL A 168 -0.45 -5.10 7.07
C VAL A 168 -0.15 -5.42 8.53
N ALA A 169 1.10 -5.76 8.86
CA ALA A 169 1.51 -6.02 10.24
C ALA A 169 1.28 -4.80 11.14
N ALA A 170 1.65 -3.60 10.68
CA ALA A 170 1.42 -2.36 11.43
C ALA A 170 -0.07 -2.09 11.63
N LEU A 171 -0.89 -2.24 10.58
CA LEU A 171 -2.35 -2.08 10.67
C LEU A 171 -2.99 -3.10 11.62
N VAL A 172 -2.58 -4.37 11.55
CA VAL A 172 -3.03 -5.43 12.46
C VAL A 172 -2.66 -5.10 13.91
N LEU A 173 -1.42 -4.68 14.17
CA LEU A 173 -0.94 -4.31 15.52
C LEU A 173 -1.75 -3.14 16.10
N LEU A 174 -1.94 -2.08 15.33
CA LEU A 174 -2.70 -0.90 15.76
C LEU A 174 -4.17 -1.22 15.99
N LEU A 175 -4.74 -2.09 15.17
CA LEU A 175 -6.16 -2.45 15.20
C LEU A 175 -6.45 -3.70 16.05
N TRP A 176 -5.46 -4.33 16.70
CA TRP A 176 -5.68 -5.55 17.48
C TRP A 176 -6.57 -5.33 18.72
N HIS A 177 -6.48 -4.16 19.34
CA HIS A 177 -7.27 -3.75 20.48
C HIS A 177 -8.03 -2.45 20.18
N PRO A 178 -9.20 -2.21 20.80
CA PRO A 178 -9.96 -0.96 20.64
C PRO A 178 -9.15 0.31 20.90
N ARG A 179 -8.26 0.25 21.88
CA ARG A 179 -7.24 1.26 22.14
C ARG A 179 -5.87 0.61 21.99
N PRO A 180 -5.01 1.12 21.08
CA PRO A 180 -3.71 0.52 20.86
C PRO A 180 -2.86 0.62 22.14
N ARG A 181 -2.23 -0.50 22.50
CA ARG A 181 -1.30 -0.57 23.64
C ARG A 181 0.04 0.05 23.26
N PRO A 182 0.83 0.60 24.21
CA PRO A 182 2.14 1.19 23.87
C PRO A 182 3.06 0.22 23.10
N ARG A 183 3.11 -1.06 23.49
CA ARG A 183 3.87 -2.08 22.75
C ARG A 183 3.40 -2.26 21.31
N ALA A 184 2.10 -2.21 21.07
CA ALA A 184 1.55 -2.32 19.72
C ALA A 184 1.87 -1.07 18.88
N ILE A 185 1.85 0.12 19.49
CA ILE A 185 2.27 1.37 18.85
C ILE A 185 3.75 1.30 18.48
N ALA A 186 4.62 0.89 19.40
CA ALA A 186 6.05 0.76 19.16
C ALA A 186 6.35 -0.26 18.05
N LEU A 187 5.76 -1.45 18.10
CA LEU A 187 5.95 -2.48 17.07
C LEU A 187 5.40 -2.06 15.71
N ALA A 188 4.28 -1.34 15.67
CA ALA A 188 3.74 -0.79 14.43
C ALA A 188 4.67 0.30 13.87
N GLY A 189 5.21 1.18 14.72
CA GLY A 189 6.21 2.17 14.32
C GLY A 189 7.46 1.51 13.76
N LEU A 190 7.99 0.48 14.43
CA LEU A 190 9.13 -0.31 13.92
C LEU A 190 8.82 -0.96 12.57
N ALA A 191 7.64 -1.58 12.40
CA ALA A 191 7.24 -2.20 11.14
C ALA A 191 7.16 -1.16 10.00
N LEU A 192 6.55 0.00 10.26
CA LEU A 192 6.49 1.09 9.27
C LEU A 192 7.88 1.68 8.98
N GLY A 193 8.74 1.86 9.97
CA GLY A 193 10.11 2.31 9.74
C GLY A 193 10.95 1.29 8.95
N LEU A 194 10.76 -0.01 9.20
CA LEU A 194 11.35 -1.07 8.37
C LEU A 194 10.80 -1.04 6.94
N SER A 195 9.52 -0.72 6.74
CA SER A 195 8.96 -0.63 5.38
C SER A 195 9.65 0.46 4.54
N VAL A 196 10.10 1.54 5.16
CA VAL A 196 10.90 2.60 4.49
C VAL A 196 12.23 2.06 3.98
N THR A 197 12.89 1.18 4.76
CA THR A 197 14.16 0.56 4.32
C THR A 197 13.97 -0.46 3.20
N VAL A 198 12.75 -0.92 2.97
CA VAL A 198 12.37 -1.85 1.89
C VAL A 198 11.93 -1.11 0.64
N ALA A 199 11.09 -0.07 0.81
CA ALA A 199 10.64 0.81 -0.27
C ALA A 199 10.42 2.22 0.30
N GLN A 200 11.04 3.23 -0.32
CA GLN A 200 11.02 4.61 0.17
C GLN A 200 9.60 5.18 0.30
N ALA A 201 8.66 4.72 -0.50
CA ALA A 201 7.24 5.07 -0.39
C ALA A 201 6.63 4.84 1.01
N GLY A 202 7.29 4.03 1.86
CA GLY A 202 6.90 3.84 3.26
C GLY A 202 6.98 5.09 4.15
N GLU A 203 7.72 6.13 3.75
CA GLU A 203 7.89 7.35 4.54
C GLU A 203 6.57 8.03 4.89
N ILE A 204 5.62 8.06 3.97
CA ILE A 204 4.32 8.71 4.16
C ILE A 204 3.44 8.01 5.20
N LEU A 205 3.68 6.73 5.45
CA LEU A 205 2.80 5.87 6.27
C LEU A 205 2.82 6.23 7.75
N ILE A 206 3.81 6.98 8.21
CA ILE A 206 3.84 7.50 9.58
C ILE A 206 2.64 8.42 9.85
N LEU A 207 2.18 9.19 8.85
CA LEU A 207 1.10 10.16 9.02
C LEU A 207 -0.23 9.50 9.40
N PRO A 208 -0.81 8.56 8.61
CA PRO A 208 -2.06 7.90 8.99
C PRO A 208 -1.94 7.12 10.30
N ALA A 209 -0.78 6.51 10.58
CA ALA A 209 -0.55 5.76 11.81
C ALA A 209 -0.49 6.68 13.06
N ALA A 210 0.20 7.82 12.96
CA ALA A 210 0.27 8.81 14.03
C ALA A 210 -1.10 9.47 14.28
N ILE A 211 -1.83 9.85 13.21
CA ILE A 211 -3.21 10.37 13.32
C ILE A 211 -4.09 9.36 14.05
N TYR A 212 -4.03 8.09 13.67
CA TYR A 212 -4.78 7.04 14.35
C TYR A 212 -4.40 6.91 15.83
N ALA A 213 -3.10 6.89 16.14
CA ALA A 213 -2.62 6.79 17.52
C ALA A 213 -3.14 7.94 18.39
N VAL A 214 -3.20 9.16 17.85
CA VAL A 214 -3.74 10.36 18.51
C VAL A 214 -5.26 10.23 18.72
N VAL A 215 -6.02 9.94 17.65
CA VAL A 215 -7.49 9.92 17.70
C VAL A 215 -8.02 8.74 18.53
N ALA A 216 -7.32 7.60 18.53
CA ALA A 216 -7.71 6.43 19.31
C ALA A 216 -7.35 6.52 20.80
N ALA A 217 -6.49 7.46 21.22
CA ALA A 217 -5.89 7.50 22.57
C ALA A 217 -6.89 7.77 23.71
N GLY A 218 -7.95 8.55 23.48
CA GLY A 218 -8.98 8.89 24.45
C GLY A 218 -8.56 9.91 25.53
N SER A 219 -7.28 10.32 25.60
CA SER A 219 -6.80 11.44 26.41
C SER A 219 -5.56 12.07 25.78
N TRP A 220 -5.35 13.40 26.00
CA TRP A 220 -4.27 14.15 25.35
C TRP A 220 -2.87 13.62 25.72
N ARG A 221 -2.64 13.24 27.00
CA ARG A 221 -1.35 12.67 27.42
C ARG A 221 -1.02 11.37 26.70
N ARG A 222 -2.02 10.49 26.52
CA ARG A 222 -1.86 9.24 25.76
C ARG A 222 -1.70 9.53 24.27
N ALA A 223 -2.36 10.56 23.74
CA ALA A 223 -2.23 10.97 22.36
C ALA A 223 -0.80 11.43 22.06
N VAL A 224 -0.27 12.37 22.85
CA VAL A 224 1.10 12.87 22.69
C VAL A 224 2.13 11.76 22.91
N GLY A 225 2.00 10.99 24.01
CA GLY A 225 2.92 9.87 24.28
C GLY A 225 2.86 8.77 23.24
N GLY A 226 1.68 8.46 22.69
CA GLY A 226 1.48 7.49 21.63
C GLY A 226 2.07 7.96 20.29
N ALA A 227 1.85 9.23 19.92
CA ALA A 227 2.43 9.82 18.72
C ALA A 227 3.96 9.88 18.82
N ALA A 228 4.51 10.34 19.93
CA ALA A 228 5.94 10.38 20.16
C ALA A 228 6.58 8.98 20.07
N LEU A 229 5.97 7.98 20.74
CA LEU A 229 6.42 6.59 20.70
C LEU A 229 6.39 6.04 19.26
N MET A 230 5.34 6.33 18.51
CA MET A 230 5.21 5.95 17.09
C MET A 230 6.34 6.55 16.26
N CYS A 231 6.57 7.87 16.36
CA CYS A 231 7.61 8.57 15.61
C CYS A 231 9.02 8.07 15.97
N VAL A 232 9.31 7.89 17.26
CA VAL A 232 10.62 7.36 17.70
C VAL A 232 10.83 5.94 17.18
N SER A 233 9.83 5.06 17.35
CA SER A 233 9.93 3.67 16.88
C SER A 233 10.04 3.58 15.36
N PHE A 234 9.39 4.48 14.62
CA PHE A 234 9.50 4.60 13.18
C PHE A 234 10.91 5.05 12.74
N ALA A 235 11.49 6.03 13.44
CA ALA A 235 12.79 6.55 13.09
C ALA A 235 13.95 5.57 13.36
N VAL A 236 13.82 4.67 14.35
CA VAL A 236 14.89 3.75 14.76
C VAL A 236 15.42 2.89 13.60
N PRO A 237 14.61 2.13 12.83
CA PRO A 237 15.14 1.33 11.73
C PRO A 237 15.69 2.17 10.58
N ILE A 238 15.12 3.34 10.31
CA ILE A 238 15.59 4.27 9.26
C ILE A 238 16.99 4.80 9.62
N LEU A 239 17.13 5.34 10.83
CA LEU A 239 18.41 5.85 11.31
C LEU A 239 19.45 4.73 11.43
N GLY A 240 19.04 3.54 11.88
CA GLY A 240 19.91 2.36 11.90
C GLY A 240 20.42 1.99 10.51
N TYR A 241 19.53 1.97 9.52
CA TYR A 241 19.88 1.75 8.12
C TYR A 241 20.86 2.80 7.60
N MET A 242 20.55 4.10 7.81
CA MET A 242 21.41 5.20 7.38
C MET A 242 22.78 5.18 8.06
N SER A 243 22.84 4.77 9.34
CA SER A 243 24.11 4.60 10.06
C SER A 243 24.96 3.46 9.48
N ILE A 244 24.34 2.34 9.08
CA ILE A 244 25.02 1.25 8.38
C ILE A 244 25.50 1.74 7.01
N SER A 245 24.68 2.51 6.30
CA SER A 245 25.06 3.13 5.02
C SER A 245 26.30 4.02 5.18
N ASP A 246 26.33 4.86 6.20
CA ASP A 246 27.46 5.73 6.52
C ASP A 246 28.73 4.94 6.83
N ALA A 247 28.63 3.91 7.68
CA ALA A 247 29.76 3.05 8.04
C ALA A 247 30.36 2.29 6.85
N VAL A 248 29.53 1.95 5.84
CA VAL A 248 29.98 1.17 4.65
C VAL A 248 30.45 2.08 3.51
N SER A 249 29.80 3.22 3.29
CA SER A 249 30.02 4.09 2.12
C SER A 249 30.52 5.49 2.44
N GLY A 250 30.57 5.88 3.72
CA GLY A 250 30.89 7.24 4.14
C GLY A 250 29.75 8.24 3.89
N HIS A 251 28.52 7.76 3.67
CA HIS A 251 27.38 8.61 3.38
C HIS A 251 26.15 8.22 4.21
N PHE A 252 25.67 9.17 5.00
CA PHE A 252 24.48 9.03 5.84
C PHE A 252 23.20 9.31 5.03
N TRP A 253 22.78 8.36 4.21
CA TRP A 253 21.58 8.45 3.38
C TRP A 253 20.76 7.16 3.36
N LEU A 254 19.46 7.30 3.04
CA LEU A 254 18.54 6.19 2.86
C LEU A 254 18.71 5.55 1.46
N SER A 255 18.75 6.40 0.42
CA SER A 255 18.93 5.99 -0.97
C SER A 255 19.55 7.14 -1.76
N ARG A 256 20.08 6.81 -2.95
CA ARG A 256 20.62 7.80 -3.91
C ARG A 256 19.58 8.28 -4.92
N SER A 257 18.42 7.62 -4.99
CA SER A 257 17.38 7.92 -5.98
C SER A 257 16.71 9.28 -5.75
N GLY A 258 16.74 9.81 -4.51
CA GLY A 258 16.09 11.08 -4.18
C GLY A 258 16.66 12.32 -4.85
N GLU A 259 17.86 12.23 -5.46
CA GLU A 259 18.52 13.40 -6.06
C GLU A 259 17.88 13.84 -7.38
N THR A 260 17.33 12.91 -8.17
CA THR A 260 16.74 13.20 -9.49
C THR A 260 15.43 12.46 -9.75
N SER A 261 14.99 11.58 -8.85
CA SER A 261 13.90 10.62 -9.06
C SER A 261 12.51 11.22 -9.29
N ILE A 262 12.34 12.51 -9.06
CA ILE A 262 11.06 13.19 -9.30
C ILE A 262 11.12 14.17 -10.48
N TYR A 263 12.28 14.25 -11.17
CA TYR A 263 12.42 15.12 -12.32
C TYR A 263 11.39 14.78 -13.41
N GLY A 264 11.25 13.51 -13.76
CA GLY A 264 10.34 13.06 -14.81
C GLY A 264 8.90 13.48 -14.55
N ARG A 265 8.41 13.30 -13.33
CA ARG A 265 7.08 13.76 -12.91
C ARG A 265 6.93 15.26 -13.00
N VAL A 266 7.90 15.98 -12.46
CA VAL A 266 7.86 17.43 -12.40
C VAL A 266 7.97 18.04 -13.81
N ALA A 267 8.86 17.51 -14.63
CA ALA A 267 9.03 17.91 -16.02
C ALA A 267 7.80 17.59 -16.89
N MET A 268 7.13 16.46 -16.61
CA MET A 268 5.86 16.09 -17.26
C MET A 268 4.77 17.13 -16.98
N ALA A 269 4.61 17.53 -15.72
CA ALA A 269 3.61 18.51 -15.29
C ALA A 269 3.95 19.96 -15.68
N ALA A 270 5.24 20.28 -15.84
CA ALA A 270 5.73 21.65 -16.01
C ALA A 270 5.19 22.35 -17.27
N ASP A 271 4.72 23.58 -17.10
CA ASP A 271 4.49 24.52 -18.22
C ASP A 271 5.69 25.47 -18.35
N CYS A 272 6.64 25.06 -19.15
CA CYS A 272 7.89 25.77 -19.30
C CYS A 272 7.78 27.18 -19.92
N ALA A 273 6.64 27.49 -20.54
CA ALA A 273 6.41 28.83 -21.10
C ALA A 273 6.18 29.88 -20.00
N THR A 274 5.60 29.44 -18.87
CA THR A 274 5.25 30.33 -17.75
C THR A 274 6.25 30.29 -16.59
N LEU A 275 7.20 29.32 -16.62
CA LEU A 275 8.21 29.17 -15.57
C LEU A 275 9.31 30.23 -15.66
N LYS A 276 9.66 30.78 -14.52
CA LYS A 276 10.81 31.68 -14.35
C LYS A 276 12.03 30.85 -13.99
N LEU A 277 12.80 30.45 -15.00
CA LEU A 277 13.99 29.61 -14.85
C LEU A 277 15.24 30.36 -15.35
N PRO A 278 16.41 30.12 -14.74
CA PRO A 278 17.70 30.51 -15.30
C PRO A 278 17.87 29.95 -16.73
N SER A 279 18.62 30.64 -17.57
CA SER A 279 18.79 30.25 -18.98
C SER A 279 19.37 28.85 -19.14
N TYR A 280 20.29 28.45 -18.26
CA TYR A 280 20.91 27.13 -18.26
C TYR A 280 19.98 26.00 -17.84
N GLU A 281 18.90 26.27 -17.11
CA GLU A 281 17.91 25.25 -16.72
C GLU A 281 16.84 25.01 -17.79
N ARG A 282 16.66 25.93 -18.74
CA ARG A 282 15.64 25.80 -19.79
C ARG A 282 15.83 24.58 -20.67
N ALA A 283 17.06 24.06 -20.78
CA ALA A 283 17.36 22.83 -21.49
C ALA A 283 16.76 21.59 -20.83
N LEU A 284 16.41 21.65 -19.52
CA LEU A 284 15.70 20.59 -18.80
C LEU A 284 14.20 20.56 -19.11
N CYS A 285 13.67 21.56 -19.81
CA CYS A 285 12.27 21.59 -20.21
C CYS A 285 11.97 20.64 -21.37
N PRO A 286 11.12 19.62 -21.19
CA PRO A 286 10.75 18.73 -22.28
C PRO A 286 9.80 19.42 -23.26
N THR A 287 9.95 19.11 -24.55
CA THR A 287 8.97 19.47 -25.57
C THR A 287 7.67 18.71 -25.39
N ALA A 288 6.57 19.20 -25.97
CA ALA A 288 5.28 18.51 -25.93
C ALA A 288 5.39 17.09 -26.54
N GLN A 289 6.21 16.92 -27.57
CA GLN A 289 6.45 15.62 -28.21
C GLN A 289 7.22 14.67 -27.27
N GLN A 290 8.21 15.17 -26.52
CA GLN A 290 8.94 14.37 -25.53
C GLN A 290 8.01 13.94 -24.39
N LYS A 291 7.19 14.83 -23.86
CA LYS A 291 6.18 14.49 -22.85
C LYS A 291 5.26 13.38 -23.32
N GLN A 292 4.70 13.50 -24.51
CA GLN A 292 3.78 12.51 -25.07
C GLN A 292 4.42 11.15 -25.31
N LYS A 293 5.70 11.11 -25.74
CA LYS A 293 6.38 9.85 -26.11
C LYS A 293 7.05 9.18 -24.95
N LEU A 294 7.60 9.95 -24.01
CA LEU A 294 8.45 9.43 -22.93
C LEU A 294 7.66 9.20 -21.64
N GLY A 295 6.63 10.02 -21.35
CA GLY A 295 5.98 9.99 -20.04
C GLY A 295 6.94 10.35 -18.91
N ALA A 296 6.50 10.20 -17.66
CA ALA A 296 7.34 10.52 -16.51
C ALA A 296 8.56 9.60 -16.40
N ASP A 297 8.37 8.27 -16.50
CA ASP A 297 9.45 7.27 -16.45
C ASP A 297 10.49 7.49 -17.55
N GLY A 298 10.05 7.70 -18.79
CA GLY A 298 10.97 7.95 -19.90
C GLY A 298 11.69 9.31 -19.79
N LEU A 299 11.10 10.32 -19.19
CA LEU A 299 11.78 11.59 -18.92
C LEU A 299 12.91 11.44 -17.90
N ASP A 300 12.80 10.50 -16.95
CA ASP A 300 13.88 10.19 -16.01
C ASP A 300 14.97 9.29 -16.63
N HIS A 301 14.61 8.33 -17.48
CA HIS A 301 15.52 7.23 -17.83
C HIS A 301 15.86 7.10 -19.32
N ALA A 302 15.08 7.69 -20.25
CA ALA A 302 15.31 7.49 -21.67
C ALA A 302 16.58 8.20 -22.16
N PRO A 303 17.35 7.59 -23.10
CA PRO A 303 18.58 8.19 -23.64
C PRO A 303 18.36 9.55 -24.33
N ASN A 304 17.15 9.81 -24.81
CA ASN A 304 16.74 11.03 -25.50
C ASN A 304 15.94 11.99 -24.63
N SER A 305 15.93 11.76 -23.29
CA SER A 305 15.31 12.67 -22.36
C SER A 305 16.15 13.95 -22.18
N PRO A 306 15.52 15.09 -21.87
CA PRO A 306 16.27 16.28 -21.54
C PRO A 306 17.24 16.07 -20.38
N LEU A 307 16.87 15.29 -19.34
CA LEU A 307 17.74 14.97 -18.21
C LEU A 307 19.01 14.24 -18.64
N THR A 308 18.88 13.21 -19.50
CA THR A 308 20.02 12.40 -19.96
C THR A 308 20.93 13.17 -20.90
N LEU A 309 20.35 14.05 -21.72
CA LEU A 309 21.10 14.88 -22.67
C LEU A 309 21.68 16.15 -22.03
N TYR A 310 21.27 16.49 -20.82
CA TYR A 310 21.69 17.71 -20.15
C TYR A 310 23.17 17.68 -19.77
N VAL A 311 23.87 18.75 -20.10
CA VAL A 311 25.26 18.98 -19.69
C VAL A 311 25.31 20.29 -18.90
N ALA A 312 25.73 20.20 -17.65
CA ALA A 312 25.84 21.37 -16.78
C ALA A 312 26.93 22.33 -17.28
N PRO A 313 26.74 23.64 -17.09
CA PRO A 313 27.81 24.62 -17.35
C PRO A 313 29.07 24.31 -16.50
N PRO A 314 30.27 24.68 -16.99
CA PRO A 314 31.51 24.47 -16.25
C PRO A 314 31.44 25.03 -14.83
N GLY A 315 31.85 24.22 -13.86
CA GLY A 315 31.88 24.60 -12.44
C GLY A 315 30.55 24.48 -11.70
N MET A 316 29.48 24.03 -12.36
CA MET A 316 28.18 23.81 -11.73
C MET A 316 27.88 22.32 -11.55
N SER A 317 27.19 21.96 -10.49
CA SER A 317 26.72 20.59 -10.24
C SER A 317 25.48 20.28 -11.08
N GLN A 318 25.53 19.25 -11.92
CA GLN A 318 24.37 18.79 -12.69
C GLN A 318 23.21 18.40 -11.78
N THR A 319 23.47 17.63 -10.72
CA THR A 319 22.47 17.23 -9.73
C THR A 319 21.84 18.47 -9.06
N GLY A 320 22.66 19.45 -8.67
CA GLY A 320 22.15 20.68 -8.05
C GLY A 320 21.25 21.48 -8.99
N ILE A 321 21.56 21.53 -10.28
CA ILE A 321 20.72 22.21 -11.29
C ILE A 321 19.38 21.48 -11.45
N VAL A 322 19.39 20.15 -11.54
CA VAL A 322 18.17 19.35 -11.66
C VAL A 322 17.29 19.47 -10.42
N GLN A 323 17.90 19.50 -9.23
CA GLN A 323 17.18 19.74 -7.98
C GLN A 323 16.54 21.13 -7.97
N ASN A 324 17.29 22.17 -8.36
CA ASN A 324 16.75 23.53 -8.42
C ASN A 324 15.59 23.64 -9.44
N PHE A 325 15.73 23.08 -10.62
CA PHE A 325 14.65 22.99 -11.61
C PHE A 325 13.39 22.35 -11.01
N THR A 326 13.55 21.21 -10.35
CA THR A 326 12.47 20.46 -9.70
C THR A 326 11.78 21.30 -8.63
N GLU A 327 12.55 21.93 -7.76
CA GLU A 327 12.02 22.80 -6.72
C GLU A 327 11.28 24.01 -7.29
N GLU A 328 11.84 24.66 -8.31
CA GLU A 328 11.21 25.82 -8.92
C GLU A 328 9.89 25.47 -9.62
N VAL A 329 9.79 24.33 -10.28
CA VAL A 329 8.51 23.87 -10.83
C VAL A 329 7.50 23.60 -9.72
N ILE A 330 7.88 22.90 -8.64
CA ILE A 330 6.98 22.62 -7.52
C ILE A 330 6.53 23.93 -6.85
N LYS A 331 7.42 24.89 -6.65
CA LYS A 331 7.10 26.20 -6.04
C LYS A 331 6.17 27.03 -6.93
N GLN A 332 6.42 27.08 -8.22
CA GLN A 332 5.67 27.93 -9.15
C GLN A 332 4.39 27.27 -9.67
N GLN A 333 4.34 25.93 -9.79
CA GLN A 333 3.22 25.19 -10.39
C GLN A 333 2.77 23.98 -9.55
N PRO A 334 2.57 24.09 -8.23
CA PRO A 334 2.27 22.95 -7.35
C PRO A 334 1.00 22.21 -7.75
N LEU A 335 -0.05 22.92 -8.19
CA LEU A 335 -1.31 22.33 -8.58
C LEU A 335 -1.23 21.51 -9.87
N ARG A 336 -0.29 21.83 -10.78
CA ARG A 336 -0.05 21.03 -11.98
C ARG A 336 0.60 19.68 -11.61
N VAL A 337 1.65 19.73 -10.79
CA VAL A 337 2.34 18.51 -10.32
C VAL A 337 1.36 17.62 -9.53
N LEU A 338 0.60 18.20 -8.60
CA LEU A 338 -0.40 17.46 -7.83
C LEU A 338 -1.51 16.89 -8.73
N GLY A 339 -1.98 17.66 -9.72
CA GLY A 339 -3.02 17.23 -10.65
C GLY A 339 -2.57 16.05 -11.52
N ASP A 340 -1.34 16.08 -12.01
CA ASP A 340 -0.74 15.00 -12.80
C ASP A 340 -0.58 13.71 -11.96
N THR A 341 -0.04 13.83 -10.74
CA THR A 341 0.07 12.71 -9.79
C THR A 341 -1.31 12.14 -9.43
N ALA A 342 -2.30 13.00 -9.17
CA ALA A 342 -3.65 12.55 -8.85
C ALA A 342 -4.35 11.87 -10.05
N ALA A 343 -4.07 12.31 -11.28
CA ALA A 343 -4.59 11.66 -12.48
C ALA A 343 -4.04 10.24 -12.62
N ASP A 344 -2.75 10.03 -12.33
CA ASP A 344 -2.14 8.70 -12.33
C ASP A 344 -2.71 7.82 -11.22
N ALA A 345 -2.81 8.31 -9.99
CA ALA A 345 -3.44 7.58 -8.88
C ALA A 345 -4.89 7.18 -9.21
N ALA A 346 -5.63 8.02 -9.95
CA ALA A 346 -7.00 7.72 -10.37
C ALA A 346 -7.09 6.59 -11.41
N ARG A 347 -6.00 6.24 -12.10
CA ARG A 347 -5.95 5.11 -13.06
C ARG A 347 -6.24 3.77 -12.38
N LEU A 348 -6.03 3.64 -11.07
CA LEU A 348 -6.45 2.47 -10.31
C LEU A 348 -7.93 2.12 -10.51
N PHE A 349 -8.77 3.12 -10.71
CA PHE A 349 -10.22 2.97 -10.85
C PHE A 349 -10.66 2.63 -12.28
N ALA A 350 -9.74 2.58 -13.24
CA ALA A 350 -10.05 2.24 -14.62
C ALA A 350 -10.59 0.81 -14.75
N VAL A 351 -11.53 0.62 -15.67
CA VAL A 351 -12.12 -0.71 -15.94
C VAL A 351 -11.08 -1.66 -16.50
N THR A 352 -10.18 -1.15 -17.35
CA THR A 352 -9.09 -1.91 -17.96
C THR A 352 -7.75 -1.32 -17.59
N ARG A 353 -6.78 -2.18 -17.33
CA ARG A 353 -5.39 -1.77 -17.11
C ARG A 353 -4.69 -1.68 -18.45
N VAL A 354 -4.26 -0.47 -18.81
CA VAL A 354 -3.56 -0.19 -20.06
C VAL A 354 -2.20 0.43 -19.79
N THR A 355 -1.26 0.25 -20.73
CA THR A 355 0.03 0.94 -20.74
C THR A 355 -0.11 2.22 -21.54
N SER A 356 0.19 3.36 -20.94
CA SER A 356 0.34 4.64 -21.68
C SER A 356 1.78 4.80 -22.17
N PRO A 357 2.03 5.66 -23.16
CA PRO A 357 3.40 5.96 -23.58
C PRO A 357 4.26 6.42 -22.41
N GLY A 358 5.44 5.82 -22.27
CA GLY A 358 6.38 6.12 -21.20
C GLY A 358 6.12 5.40 -19.86
N ASP A 359 5.04 4.65 -19.73
CA ASP A 359 4.84 3.79 -18.55
C ASP A 359 5.65 2.50 -18.63
N THR A 360 5.98 1.96 -17.50
CA THR A 360 6.40 0.56 -17.42
C THR A 360 5.30 -0.34 -18.01
N PRO A 361 5.59 -1.15 -19.06
CA PRO A 361 4.58 -1.96 -19.70
C PRO A 361 3.89 -2.91 -18.73
N ILE A 362 2.54 -2.88 -18.69
CA ILE A 362 1.76 -3.75 -17.81
C ILE A 362 2.06 -5.24 -18.02
N SER A 363 2.47 -5.62 -19.24
CA SER A 363 2.87 -6.99 -19.56
C SER A 363 4.02 -7.51 -18.70
N ARG A 364 4.83 -6.64 -18.09
CA ARG A 364 5.88 -7.02 -17.14
C ARG A 364 5.32 -7.60 -15.84
N TRP A 365 4.11 -7.22 -15.46
CA TRP A 365 3.40 -7.67 -14.26
C TRP A 365 2.38 -8.75 -14.55
N GLN A 366 2.47 -9.36 -15.74
CA GLN A 366 1.60 -10.44 -16.17
C GLN A 366 2.39 -11.74 -16.29
N PHE A 367 1.78 -12.85 -15.89
CA PHE A 367 2.33 -14.17 -16.13
C PHE A 367 2.59 -14.35 -17.64
N GLN A 368 3.79 -14.83 -17.99
CA GLN A 368 4.20 -15.05 -19.35
C GLN A 368 4.17 -16.53 -19.70
N GLY A 369 3.82 -16.88 -20.95
CA GLY A 369 3.84 -18.27 -21.43
C GLY A 369 5.26 -18.83 -21.65
N HIS A 370 6.27 -17.98 -21.57
CA HIS A 370 7.70 -18.29 -21.60
C HIS A 370 8.39 -17.55 -20.46
N TYR A 371 9.57 -17.99 -20.09
CA TYR A 371 10.32 -17.28 -19.06
C TYR A 371 10.69 -15.88 -19.56
N PRO A 372 10.35 -14.82 -18.82
CA PRO A 372 10.61 -13.45 -19.28
C PRO A 372 12.11 -13.23 -19.49
N SER A 373 12.51 -12.83 -20.69
CA SER A 373 13.86 -12.39 -20.97
C SER A 373 13.99 -10.91 -20.67
N TYR A 374 14.32 -10.56 -19.44
CA TYR A 374 14.76 -9.21 -19.13
C TYR A 374 16.27 -9.14 -19.40
N GLN A 375 16.67 -8.20 -20.22
CA GLN A 375 18.08 -7.88 -20.36
C GLN A 375 18.48 -7.04 -19.15
N ASN A 376 19.15 -7.67 -18.21
CA ASN A 376 19.65 -7.00 -17.04
C ASN A 376 21.15 -7.17 -16.97
N TYR A 377 21.80 -6.03 -16.96
CA TYR A 377 23.24 -5.95 -16.80
C TYR A 377 23.54 -5.14 -15.55
N ILE A 378 24.42 -5.68 -14.73
CA ILE A 378 25.02 -4.94 -13.64
C ILE A 378 26.32 -4.36 -14.19
N ARG A 379 26.44 -3.03 -14.22
CA ARG A 379 27.71 -2.38 -14.44
C ARG A 379 28.61 -2.65 -13.24
N THR A 380 29.64 -3.45 -13.44
CA THR A 380 30.73 -3.53 -12.49
C THR A 380 31.75 -2.41 -12.77
N SER A 381 32.41 -1.92 -11.74
CA SER A 381 33.49 -0.94 -11.87
C SER A 381 34.53 -1.42 -12.90
N ARG A 382 34.72 -0.71 -14.00
CA ARG A 382 35.60 -0.95 -15.14
C ARG A 382 34.96 -1.63 -16.36
N ASP A 383 33.83 -1.11 -16.82
CA ASP A 383 33.23 -1.47 -18.12
C ASP A 383 32.81 -2.95 -18.30
N ASN A 384 32.92 -3.78 -17.26
CA ASN A 384 32.42 -5.14 -17.28
C ASN A 384 30.97 -5.16 -16.80
N VAL A 385 30.09 -5.72 -17.60
CA VAL A 385 28.69 -5.89 -17.30
C VAL A 385 28.43 -7.35 -16.99
N ILE A 386 27.97 -7.66 -15.79
CA ILE A 386 27.57 -9.01 -15.39
C ILE A 386 26.09 -9.16 -15.69
N ILE A 387 25.72 -10.16 -16.49
CA ILE A 387 24.34 -10.51 -16.77
C ILE A 387 24.04 -11.86 -16.15
N VAL A 388 22.96 -11.92 -15.40
CA VAL A 388 22.56 -13.13 -14.69
C VAL A 388 21.36 -13.76 -15.39
N GLY A 389 21.57 -14.99 -15.86
CA GLY A 389 20.49 -15.92 -16.19
C GLY A 389 19.60 -15.63 -17.39
N LEU A 390 19.89 -14.62 -18.22
CA LEU A 390 18.97 -14.16 -19.27
C LEU A 390 19.65 -14.14 -20.64
N HIS A 391 18.87 -14.38 -21.71
CA HIS A 391 19.36 -14.37 -23.08
C HIS A 391 19.94 -12.99 -23.43
N LEU A 392 21.22 -13.00 -23.80
CA LEU A 392 21.90 -11.85 -24.35
C LEU A 392 21.57 -11.68 -25.83
N GLN A 393 21.15 -10.48 -26.22
CA GLN A 393 21.39 -10.02 -27.58
C GLN A 393 22.87 -9.60 -27.64
N ASN A 394 23.56 -9.96 -28.73
CA ASN A 394 24.96 -9.58 -28.94
C ASN A 394 25.13 -8.08 -28.70
N PRO A 395 26.12 -7.66 -27.91
CA PRO A 395 26.43 -6.25 -27.77
C PRO A 395 26.80 -5.64 -29.13
N ALA A 396 26.44 -4.38 -29.32
CA ALA A 396 26.90 -3.65 -30.51
C ALA A 396 28.44 -3.66 -30.57
N PRO A 397 29.05 -3.71 -31.76
CA PRO A 397 30.51 -3.64 -31.92
C PRO A 397 31.06 -2.41 -31.17
N GLY A 398 32.03 -2.61 -30.27
CA GLY A 398 32.59 -1.54 -29.43
C GLY A 398 31.84 -1.24 -28.16
N GLY A 399 30.75 -1.96 -27.83
CA GLY A 399 30.04 -1.88 -26.58
C GLY A 399 30.77 -2.59 -25.42
N PRO A 400 30.30 -2.42 -24.19
CA PRO A 400 30.91 -3.03 -23.02
C PRO A 400 30.90 -4.56 -23.13
N SER A 401 31.97 -5.21 -22.66
CA SER A 401 32.02 -6.67 -22.61
C SER A 401 31.08 -7.20 -21.54
N TYR A 402 30.29 -8.21 -21.89
CA TYR A 402 29.32 -8.84 -21.00
C TYR A 402 29.88 -10.15 -20.46
N VAL A 403 29.82 -10.32 -19.14
CA VAL A 403 30.09 -11.60 -18.49
C VAL A 403 28.74 -12.24 -18.17
N TYR A 404 28.44 -13.35 -18.83
CA TYR A 404 27.25 -14.15 -18.53
C TYR A 404 27.51 -14.99 -17.28
N GLN A 405 26.69 -14.77 -16.26
CA GLN A 405 26.68 -15.59 -15.05
C GLN A 405 25.31 -16.26 -14.93
N PRO A 406 25.19 -17.55 -15.26
CA PRO A 406 23.93 -18.28 -15.11
C PRO A 406 23.56 -18.38 -13.64
N LEU A 407 22.26 -18.49 -13.34
CA LEU A 407 21.79 -18.90 -12.02
C LEU A 407 22.42 -20.26 -11.70
N ASP A 408 23.24 -20.31 -10.68
CA ASP A 408 23.91 -21.53 -10.26
C ASP A 408 22.97 -22.44 -9.43
N ALA A 409 23.45 -23.63 -9.09
CA ALA A 409 22.68 -24.59 -8.31
C ALA A 409 22.30 -24.04 -6.92
N SER A 410 23.12 -23.16 -6.33
CA SER A 410 22.86 -22.54 -5.02
C SER A 410 21.66 -21.61 -5.07
N MET A 411 21.38 -21.01 -6.22
CA MET A 411 20.21 -20.14 -6.43
C MET A 411 18.97 -20.90 -6.93
N GLY A 412 19.04 -22.22 -7.13
CA GLY A 412 17.92 -23.04 -7.60
C GLY A 412 18.02 -23.52 -9.05
N GLY A 413 19.16 -23.28 -9.69
CA GLY A 413 19.47 -23.73 -11.04
C GLY A 413 18.87 -22.89 -12.15
N LYS A 414 18.89 -23.41 -13.38
CA LYS A 414 18.42 -22.74 -14.59
C LYS A 414 16.94 -22.37 -14.49
N ALA A 415 16.65 -21.14 -14.88
CA ALA A 415 15.27 -20.67 -15.00
C ALA A 415 14.48 -21.48 -16.04
N ASP A 416 13.30 -21.95 -15.66
CA ASP A 416 12.43 -22.75 -16.51
C ASP A 416 10.96 -22.43 -16.27
N VAL A 417 10.12 -22.67 -17.28
CA VAL A 417 8.67 -22.45 -17.21
C VAL A 417 7.90 -23.68 -17.68
N ILE A 418 6.95 -24.13 -16.88
CA ILE A 418 6.00 -25.17 -17.28
C ILE A 418 4.86 -24.51 -18.05
N ARG A 419 4.95 -24.52 -19.39
CA ARG A 419 4.05 -23.79 -20.29
C ARG A 419 2.54 -23.99 -20.03
N PRO A 420 2.00 -25.19 -19.82
CA PRO A 420 0.57 -25.36 -19.55
C PRO A 420 0.11 -24.62 -18.28
N LEU A 421 0.90 -24.69 -17.21
CA LEU A 421 0.58 -24.00 -15.94
C LEU A 421 0.73 -22.50 -16.10
N ALA A 422 1.76 -22.02 -16.78
CA ALA A 422 1.95 -20.61 -17.09
C ALA A 422 0.81 -20.05 -17.93
N ALA A 423 0.33 -20.79 -18.93
CA ALA A 423 -0.83 -20.43 -19.75
C ALA A 423 -2.11 -20.34 -18.91
N PHE A 424 -2.32 -21.29 -18.00
CA PHE A 424 -3.45 -21.25 -17.07
C PHE A 424 -3.38 -20.00 -16.17
N LEU A 425 -2.25 -19.74 -15.53
CA LEU A 425 -2.07 -18.58 -14.64
C LEU A 425 -2.25 -17.26 -15.38
N ARG A 426 -1.72 -17.17 -16.60
CA ARG A 426 -1.93 -16.01 -17.47
C ARG A 426 -3.41 -15.84 -17.83
N SER A 427 -4.08 -16.91 -18.24
CA SER A 427 -5.51 -16.88 -18.56
C SER A 427 -6.33 -16.49 -17.34
N TYR A 428 -6.04 -17.05 -16.17
CA TYR A 428 -6.65 -16.67 -14.91
C TYR A 428 -6.49 -15.17 -14.63
N GLN A 429 -5.24 -14.66 -14.67
CA GLN A 429 -4.94 -13.28 -14.40
C GLN A 429 -5.66 -12.31 -15.34
N LEU A 430 -5.72 -12.61 -16.64
CA LEU A 430 -6.27 -11.69 -17.64
C LEU A 430 -7.81 -11.78 -17.77
N ASN A 431 -8.42 -12.90 -17.37
CA ASN A 431 -9.85 -13.15 -17.53
C ASN A 431 -10.62 -13.12 -16.20
N GLY A 432 -10.31 -12.16 -15.33
CA GLY A 432 -11.06 -11.90 -14.09
C GLY A 432 -10.36 -12.32 -12.80
N GLY A 433 -9.17 -12.91 -12.85
CA GLY A 433 -8.34 -13.20 -11.67
C GLY A 433 -7.60 -11.97 -11.13
N TYR A 434 -8.15 -10.78 -11.30
CA TYR A 434 -7.62 -9.54 -10.75
C TYR A 434 -8.75 -8.68 -10.18
N THR A 435 -8.40 -7.78 -9.28
CA THR A 435 -9.36 -6.86 -8.68
C THR A 435 -9.66 -5.72 -9.66
N PRO A 436 -10.89 -5.59 -10.19
CA PRO A 436 -11.22 -4.57 -11.17
C PRO A 436 -11.33 -3.19 -10.55
N GLY A 437 -10.98 -2.15 -11.31
CA GLY A 437 -11.00 -0.74 -10.87
C GLY A 437 -12.33 -0.28 -10.25
N PRO A 438 -13.50 -0.63 -10.78
CA PRO A 438 -14.79 -0.29 -10.16
C PRO A 438 -14.98 -0.81 -8.73
N LEU A 439 -14.39 -1.96 -8.35
CA LEU A 439 -14.41 -2.44 -6.97
C LEU A 439 -13.53 -1.57 -6.06
N TYR A 440 -12.38 -1.10 -6.55
CA TYR A 440 -11.57 -0.13 -5.81
C TYR A 440 -12.31 1.19 -5.64
N LEU A 441 -13.01 1.68 -6.68
CA LEU A 441 -13.82 2.90 -6.59
C LEU A 441 -14.93 2.74 -5.55
N ALA A 442 -15.66 1.64 -5.57
CA ALA A 442 -16.70 1.35 -4.59
C ALA A 442 -16.13 1.28 -3.17
N ALA A 443 -14.98 0.61 -2.99
CA ALA A 443 -14.29 0.53 -1.71
C ALA A 443 -13.81 1.91 -1.24
N THR A 444 -13.31 2.75 -2.14
CA THR A 444 -12.90 4.13 -1.85
C THR A 444 -14.08 4.99 -1.39
N VAL A 445 -15.20 4.94 -2.10
CA VAL A 445 -16.42 5.69 -1.72
C VAL A 445 -16.92 5.25 -0.35
N LEU A 446 -17.04 3.93 -0.13
CA LEU A 446 -17.46 3.38 1.17
C LEU A 446 -16.47 3.72 2.30
N GLY A 447 -15.17 3.64 2.01
CA GLY A 447 -14.10 4.02 2.93
C GLY A 447 -14.14 5.50 3.30
N LEU A 448 -14.38 6.37 2.33
CA LEU A 448 -14.55 7.81 2.54
C LEU A 448 -15.79 8.10 3.40
N ILE A 449 -16.93 7.49 3.09
CA ILE A 449 -18.15 7.62 3.91
C ILE A 449 -17.90 7.18 5.34
N GLY A 450 -17.24 6.04 5.54
CA GLY A 450 -16.89 5.52 6.86
C GLY A 450 -15.95 6.46 7.62
N THR A 451 -14.98 7.05 6.94
CA THR A 451 -14.02 8.02 7.51
C THR A 451 -14.71 9.35 7.87
N LEU A 452 -15.53 9.90 6.98
CA LEU A 452 -16.29 11.12 7.22
C LEU A 452 -17.32 10.96 8.34
N ALA A 453 -17.74 9.74 8.62
CA ALA A 453 -18.61 9.47 9.75
C ALA A 453 -17.98 9.87 11.10
N LEU A 454 -16.64 9.90 11.22
CA LEU A 454 -15.94 10.38 12.43
C LEU A 454 -16.19 11.87 12.71
N VAL A 455 -16.49 12.69 11.71
CA VAL A 455 -16.77 14.12 11.88
C VAL A 455 -18.10 14.36 12.63
N ARG A 456 -19.01 13.41 12.61
CA ARG A 456 -20.29 13.54 13.29
C ARG A 456 -20.16 13.31 14.79
N ARG A 457 -20.46 14.31 15.61
CA ARG A 457 -20.36 14.28 17.09
C ARG A 457 -21.02 13.05 17.77
N ARG A 458 -22.11 12.51 17.18
CA ARG A 458 -22.80 11.30 17.69
C ARG A 458 -21.94 10.03 17.66
N ILE A 459 -20.91 9.95 16.82
CA ILE A 459 -20.02 8.78 16.73
C ILE A 459 -18.97 8.77 17.83
N TRP A 460 -18.59 9.93 18.34
CA TRP A 460 -17.63 10.04 19.44
C TRP A 460 -18.16 9.46 20.76
N ALA A 461 -19.47 9.29 20.87
CA ALA A 461 -20.10 8.99 22.14
C ALA A 461 -20.07 7.50 22.50
N VAL A 462 -20.07 6.51 21.60
CA VAL A 462 -20.19 5.08 22.02
C VAL A 462 -19.65 4.04 21.00
N GLY A 463 -18.84 3.10 21.55
CA GLY A 463 -18.74 1.67 21.24
C GLY A 463 -18.33 1.29 19.80
N ARG A 464 -19.13 0.45 19.22
CA ARG A 464 -18.87 -0.29 17.97
C ARG A 464 -18.73 0.60 16.73
N ASP A 465 -19.58 1.61 16.59
CA ASP A 465 -19.56 2.50 15.42
C ASP A 465 -18.29 3.33 15.36
N ARG A 466 -17.80 3.77 16.53
CA ARG A 466 -16.51 4.49 16.62
C ARG A 466 -15.34 3.58 16.24
N GLU A 467 -15.35 2.33 16.69
CA GLU A 467 -14.29 1.37 16.37
C GLU A 467 -14.24 1.03 14.88
N LEU A 468 -15.41 0.82 14.27
CA LEU A 468 -15.54 0.60 12.83
C LEU A 468 -15.03 1.82 12.04
N ALA A 469 -15.46 3.02 12.42
CA ALA A 469 -15.09 4.25 11.73
C ALA A 469 -13.59 4.57 11.88
N LEU A 470 -12.99 4.35 13.06
CA LEU A 470 -11.55 4.53 13.28
C LEU A 470 -10.70 3.53 12.49
N ALA A 471 -11.11 2.27 12.46
CA ALA A 471 -10.43 1.26 11.66
C ALA A 471 -10.56 1.56 10.16
N CYS A 472 -11.76 1.96 9.71
CA CYS A 472 -12.01 2.42 8.34
C CYS A 472 -11.10 3.59 7.97
N CYS A 473 -11.04 4.61 8.83
CA CYS A 473 -10.19 5.79 8.64
C CYS A 473 -8.71 5.42 8.49
N LEU A 474 -8.19 4.55 9.36
CA LEU A 474 -6.79 4.13 9.28
C LEU A 474 -6.50 3.43 7.94
N PHE A 475 -7.30 2.43 7.54
CA PHE A 475 -7.12 1.75 6.26
C PHE A 475 -7.26 2.71 5.08
N PHE A 476 -8.26 3.60 5.10
CA PHE A 476 -8.52 4.55 4.03
C PHE A 476 -7.39 5.58 3.88
N LEU A 477 -6.94 6.20 4.98
CA LEU A 477 -5.85 7.16 4.95
C LEU A 477 -4.52 6.50 4.56
N THR A 478 -4.28 5.25 4.99
CA THR A 478 -3.11 4.48 4.56
C THR A 478 -3.15 4.24 3.06
N ALA A 479 -4.31 3.84 2.51
CA ALA A 479 -4.48 3.67 1.06
C ALA A 479 -4.26 4.97 0.29
N ALA A 480 -4.90 6.06 0.71
CA ALA A 480 -4.78 7.35 0.04
C ALA A 480 -3.33 7.88 0.07
N ALA A 481 -2.66 7.74 1.23
CA ALA A 481 -1.28 8.18 1.39
C ALA A 481 -0.34 7.39 0.47
N ILE A 482 -0.41 6.05 0.48
CA ILE A 482 0.50 5.22 -0.30
C ILE A 482 0.27 5.35 -1.80
N LEU A 483 -0.99 5.41 -2.25
CA LEU A 483 -1.31 5.55 -3.68
C LEU A 483 -0.77 6.86 -4.24
N VAL A 484 -1.05 7.98 -3.57
CA VAL A 484 -0.56 9.29 -4.03
C VAL A 484 0.96 9.36 -3.96
N PHE A 485 1.57 8.89 -2.87
CA PHE A 485 3.01 9.00 -2.67
C PHE A 485 3.81 8.08 -3.60
N SER A 486 3.30 6.87 -3.89
CA SER A 486 3.96 5.94 -4.81
C SER A 486 3.95 6.42 -6.25
N ASP A 487 2.95 7.22 -6.65
CA ASP A 487 2.83 7.77 -8.00
C ASP A 487 3.54 9.14 -8.16
N ILE A 488 4.18 9.67 -7.10
CA ILE A 488 4.96 10.91 -7.20
C ILE A 488 6.11 10.78 -8.20
N PRO A 489 6.99 9.76 -8.15
CA PRO A 489 8.07 9.65 -9.11
C PRO A 489 7.55 9.28 -10.51
N GLU A 490 6.83 8.21 -10.62
CA GLU A 490 6.31 7.67 -11.88
C GLU A 490 5.07 6.83 -11.65
N PHE A 491 4.30 6.57 -12.71
CA PHE A 491 3.20 5.63 -12.65
C PHE A 491 3.66 4.20 -12.99
N SER A 492 3.33 3.25 -12.12
CA SER A 492 3.43 1.82 -12.42
C SER A 492 2.25 1.06 -11.81
N TRP A 493 1.67 0.13 -12.56
CA TRP A 493 0.62 -0.75 -12.03
C TRP A 493 1.09 -1.55 -10.80
N ARG A 494 2.40 -1.79 -10.67
CA ARG A 494 3.02 -2.40 -9.50
C ARG A 494 2.84 -1.52 -8.25
N TYR A 495 3.04 -0.22 -8.37
CA TYR A 495 2.92 0.72 -7.27
C TYR A 495 1.49 0.87 -6.75
N GLN A 496 0.50 0.40 -7.51
CA GLN A 496 -0.90 0.34 -7.11
C GLN A 496 -1.25 -0.91 -6.27
N LEU A 497 -0.37 -1.93 -6.20
CA LEU A 497 -0.64 -3.18 -5.49
C LEU A 497 -0.91 -3.00 -3.98
N PRO A 498 -0.25 -2.09 -3.23
CA PRO A 498 -0.59 -1.87 -1.84
C PRO A 498 -2.05 -1.44 -1.60
N ALA A 499 -2.76 -0.96 -2.64
CA ALA A 499 -4.20 -0.70 -2.57
C ALA A 499 -5.02 -1.98 -2.32
N ILE A 500 -4.52 -3.15 -2.76
CA ILE A 500 -5.16 -4.46 -2.54
C ILE A 500 -5.32 -4.75 -1.05
N MET A 501 -4.30 -4.37 -0.24
CA MET A 501 -4.28 -4.60 1.21
C MET A 501 -5.08 -3.57 2.01
N THR A 502 -5.39 -2.43 1.42
CA THR A 502 -5.88 -1.26 2.17
C THR A 502 -7.28 -0.80 1.77
N LEU A 503 -7.60 -0.65 0.50
CA LEU A 503 -8.91 -0.15 0.04
C LEU A 503 -10.06 -1.14 0.30
N PRO A 504 -9.98 -2.45 -0.06
CA PRO A 504 -11.07 -3.37 0.22
C PRO A 504 -11.41 -3.48 1.71
N PRO A 505 -10.43 -3.54 2.65
CA PRO A 505 -10.70 -3.45 4.08
C PRO A 505 -11.38 -2.15 4.50
N ALA A 506 -10.93 -0.99 3.97
CA ALA A 506 -11.57 0.29 4.24
C ALA A 506 -13.03 0.30 3.79
N GLY A 507 -13.30 -0.14 2.55
CA GLY A 507 -14.65 -0.24 2.00
C GLY A 507 -15.55 -1.19 2.81
N ALA A 508 -15.01 -2.34 3.23
CA ALA A 508 -15.73 -3.30 4.05
C ALA A 508 -16.12 -2.72 5.41
N LEU A 509 -15.21 -1.99 6.07
CA LEU A 509 -15.51 -1.34 7.35
C LEU A 509 -16.53 -0.22 7.20
N GLY A 510 -16.43 0.59 6.12
CA GLY A 510 -17.40 1.62 5.79
C GLY A 510 -18.80 1.04 5.55
N LEU A 511 -18.89 -0.05 4.77
CA LEU A 511 -20.15 -0.78 4.55
C LEU A 511 -20.69 -1.40 5.84
N ALA A 512 -19.83 -2.00 6.67
CA ALA A 512 -20.24 -2.57 7.96
C ALA A 512 -20.86 -1.49 8.87
N LEU A 513 -20.29 -0.28 8.88
CA LEU A 513 -20.83 0.85 9.62
C LEU A 513 -22.22 1.29 9.09
N LEU A 514 -22.39 1.36 7.77
CA LEU A 514 -23.68 1.68 7.15
C LEU A 514 -24.75 0.64 7.49
N LEU A 515 -24.42 -0.65 7.38
CA LEU A 515 -25.34 -1.75 7.70
C LEU A 515 -25.75 -1.75 9.17
N ALA A 516 -24.81 -1.48 10.10
CA ALA A 516 -25.12 -1.35 11.51
C ALA A 516 -26.16 -0.25 11.76
N ARG A 517 -26.01 0.92 11.16
CA ARG A 517 -26.91 2.05 11.31
C ARG A 517 -28.31 1.82 10.70
N LEU A 518 -28.36 1.17 9.54
CA LEU A 518 -29.64 0.80 8.94
C LEU A 518 -30.39 -0.20 9.83
N GLY A 519 -29.68 -1.16 10.42
CA GLY A 519 -30.26 -2.11 11.37
C GLY A 519 -30.82 -1.44 12.61
N ASP A 520 -30.09 -0.46 13.18
CA ASP A 520 -30.56 0.29 14.36
C ASP A 520 -31.77 1.19 14.04
N ARG A 521 -31.82 1.80 12.86
CA ARG A 521 -33.01 2.56 12.43
C ARG A 521 -34.24 1.65 12.33
N ARG A 522 -34.11 0.49 11.66
CA ARG A 522 -35.24 -0.47 11.53
C ARG A 522 -35.74 -0.95 12.89
N ARG A 523 -34.83 -1.21 13.84
CA ARG A 523 -35.21 -1.61 15.21
C ARG A 523 -35.97 -0.50 15.94
N ARG A 524 -35.57 0.77 15.81
CA ARG A 524 -36.26 1.92 16.41
C ARG A 524 -37.64 2.11 15.84
N VAL A 525 -37.82 2.00 14.52
CA VAL A 525 -39.14 2.07 13.87
C VAL A 525 -40.03 0.90 14.31
N ALA A 526 -39.47 -0.31 14.41
CA ALA A 526 -40.23 -1.49 14.87
C ALA A 526 -40.62 -1.41 16.36
N VAL A 527 -39.86 -0.72 17.22
CA VAL A 527 -40.17 -0.52 18.65
C VAL A 527 -41.12 0.64 18.84
N ALA A 528 -41.12 1.64 17.92
CA ALA A 528 -42.03 2.78 17.99
C ALA A 528 -43.51 2.42 17.67
N GLY A 529 -43.78 1.23 17.14
CA GLY A 529 -45.14 0.73 16.87
C GLY A 529 -45.96 1.60 15.89
N PRO A 530 -47.03 1.10 15.32
CA PRO A 530 -47.93 1.92 14.48
C PRO A 530 -48.66 3.04 15.26
N ASP A 531 -48.71 2.97 16.59
CA ASP A 531 -49.35 3.99 17.42
C ASP A 531 -48.58 5.30 17.58
N ALA A 532 -47.26 5.31 17.35
CA ALA A 532 -46.46 6.54 17.44
C ALA A 532 -46.63 7.45 16.20
N THR A 533 -46.94 6.88 15.04
CA THR A 533 -47.28 7.65 13.83
C THR A 533 -48.70 8.20 13.88
N ALA A 534 -49.64 7.50 14.54
CA ALA A 534 -50.98 7.99 14.76
C ALA A 534 -51.06 9.16 15.77
N ALA A 535 -50.11 9.19 16.74
CA ALA A 535 -50.03 10.29 17.71
C ALA A 535 -49.48 11.59 17.10
N ASP A 536 -48.50 11.49 16.18
CA ASP A 536 -47.94 12.65 15.47
C ASP A 536 -48.92 13.18 14.41
N ASP A 537 -49.65 12.32 13.72
CA ASP A 537 -50.71 12.71 12.78
C ASP A 537 -51.93 13.31 13.52
N ALA A 538 -52.33 12.77 14.70
CA ALA A 538 -53.38 13.34 15.54
C ALA A 538 -52.98 14.70 16.15
N ALA A 539 -51.71 14.91 16.49
CA ALA A 539 -51.19 16.20 16.96
C ALA A 539 -51.11 17.24 15.83
N ALA A 540 -50.92 16.82 14.58
CA ALA A 540 -50.91 17.68 13.41
C ALA A 540 -52.34 18.07 13.01
N ASP A 541 -53.31 17.17 13.14
CA ASP A 541 -54.73 17.44 12.88
C ASP A 541 -55.38 18.32 13.97
N ASP A 542 -55.00 18.15 15.26
CA ASP A 542 -55.41 19.05 16.34
C ASP A 542 -54.82 20.46 16.21
N ALA A 543 -53.61 20.61 15.71
CA ALA A 543 -53.02 21.90 15.42
C ALA A 543 -53.67 22.59 14.20
N ALA A 544 -54.16 21.82 13.23
CA ALA A 544 -54.92 22.33 12.09
C ALA A 544 -56.39 22.68 12.43
N ALA A 545 -57.02 21.96 13.35
CA ALA A 545 -58.39 22.22 13.81
C ALA A 545 -58.51 23.44 14.73
N ASN A 546 -57.46 23.78 15.49
CA ASN A 546 -57.42 24.94 16.38
C ASN A 546 -56.94 26.26 15.72
N GLY A 547 -56.68 26.25 14.41
CA GLY A 547 -56.20 27.38 13.61
C GLY A 547 -57.25 28.28 12.99
N VAL A 548 -58.56 28.06 13.24
CA VAL A 548 -59.64 28.87 12.72
C VAL A 548 -60.39 29.54 13.86
N ALA A 549 -59.93 30.66 14.38
CA ALA A 549 -60.67 31.79 14.92
C ALA A 549 -59.73 32.77 15.65
N ALA A 550 -59.24 33.79 14.96
CA ALA A 550 -58.99 35.10 15.56
C ALA A 550 -58.95 36.15 14.44
N SER A 551 -60.02 36.95 14.41
CA SER A 551 -60.25 38.14 13.57
C SER A 551 -59.30 39.29 13.95
N PRO A 552 -59.13 40.29 13.04
CA PRO A 552 -58.15 41.34 13.24
C PRO A 552 -58.79 42.52 13.95
N ASP A 553 -58.08 43.10 14.92
CA ASP A 553 -58.18 44.53 15.24
C ASP A 553 -57.11 44.88 16.33
N ALA A 554 -56.26 45.78 15.97
CA ALA A 554 -55.88 46.94 16.76
C ALA A 554 -54.50 47.48 16.33
N ALA A 555 -54.59 48.62 15.73
CA ALA A 555 -53.50 49.56 15.47
C ALA A 555 -52.72 49.95 16.73
N GLY A 556 -51.40 50.16 16.58
CA GLY A 556 -50.55 50.74 17.64
C GLY A 556 -49.14 51.10 17.15
N THR A 557 -49.07 52.21 16.54
CA THR A 557 -47.97 53.15 16.26
C THR A 557 -46.84 53.14 17.27
N ARG A 558 -45.58 53.18 16.78
CA ARG A 558 -44.41 54.03 17.17
C ARG A 558 -43.15 53.51 16.53
N THR A 559 -42.65 54.19 15.53
CA THR A 559 -41.74 55.35 15.38
C THR A 559 -40.27 55.07 15.68
N ASN A 560 -39.51 55.35 14.64
CA ASN A 560 -38.15 55.90 14.57
C ASN A 560 -36.97 54.93 14.85
N GLY A 561 -35.93 54.98 14.09
CA GLY A 561 -35.34 55.94 13.14
C GLY A 561 -34.19 55.31 12.40
N THR A 562 -34.09 55.71 11.22
CA THR A 562 -32.95 56.43 10.57
C THR A 562 -31.59 55.74 10.68
N THR A 563 -30.84 55.55 9.65
CA THR A 563 -30.43 56.34 8.47
C THR A 563 -29.63 55.42 7.55
N ALA A 564 -29.91 55.39 6.30
CA ALA A 564 -29.24 56.09 5.19
C ALA A 564 -27.86 55.50 4.88
N ALA A 565 -27.38 55.31 3.74
CA ALA A 565 -27.74 55.72 2.39
C ALA A 565 -26.76 55.10 1.40
N ASN A 566 -27.20 55.00 0.22
CA ASN A 566 -26.63 55.35 -1.10
C ASN A 566 -25.70 54.34 -1.75
N ALA A 567 -25.87 53.99 -2.93
CA ALA A 567 -26.42 54.46 -4.22
C ALA A 567 -25.60 53.68 -5.25
N ALA A 568 -26.21 53.00 -6.14
CA ALA A 568 -26.54 53.35 -7.54
C ALA A 568 -25.28 53.56 -8.38
N THR A 569 -25.12 52.87 -9.46
CA THR A 569 -25.55 53.05 -10.84
C THR A 569 -24.85 52.01 -11.70
N ASP A 570 -25.46 51.29 -12.51
CA ASP A 570 -26.18 51.40 -13.79
C ASP A 570 -25.27 51.27 -15.02
N LYS A 571 -25.85 50.60 -16.00
CA LYS A 571 -25.54 50.51 -17.45
C LYS A 571 -24.46 49.52 -17.87
N GLY A 572 -24.66 48.55 -18.75
CA GLY A 572 -25.65 48.38 -19.79
C GLY A 572 -24.95 48.01 -21.08
N VAL A 573 -25.66 47.24 -21.94
CA VAL A 573 -25.44 47.07 -23.39
C VAL A 573 -24.50 45.91 -23.78
N ALA A 574 -25.02 44.75 -24.19
CA ALA A 574 -25.58 44.29 -25.46
C ALA A 574 -24.59 44.19 -26.62
N GLY A 575 -24.64 43.06 -27.27
CA GLY A 575 -24.17 42.86 -28.66
C GLY A 575 -23.50 41.51 -28.87
N THR A 576 -24.20 40.48 -29.20
CA THR A 576 -24.54 39.84 -30.49
C THR A 576 -23.40 39.25 -31.28
N SER A 577 -23.64 37.99 -31.59
CA SER A 577 -23.51 37.25 -32.86
C SER A 577 -22.25 36.42 -33.04
N ARG A 578 -22.49 35.09 -33.10
CA ARG A 578 -22.53 34.24 -34.32
C ARG A 578 -21.17 34.11 -35.02
N GLU A 579 -20.74 33.00 -35.32
CA GLU A 579 -20.95 31.82 -36.13
C GLU A 579 -19.61 31.14 -36.43
N ASP A 580 -19.55 29.90 -36.38
CA ASP A 580 -19.36 28.83 -37.34
C ASP A 580 -18.03 28.08 -37.36
N ALA A 581 -18.23 26.80 -37.43
CA ALA A 581 -17.58 25.78 -38.26
C ALA A 581 -16.33 25.08 -37.71
N ALA A 582 -16.58 23.82 -37.41
CA ALA A 582 -15.60 22.75 -37.56
C ALA A 582 -15.21 22.57 -39.05
N PRO A 583 -14.09 21.96 -39.36
CA PRO A 583 -14.21 20.59 -39.80
C PRO A 583 -13.12 19.60 -39.32
N ARG A 584 -13.57 18.36 -39.36
CA ARG A 584 -12.86 17.09 -39.34
C ARG A 584 -11.60 17.07 -40.25
N ILE A 585 -10.53 16.49 -39.77
CA ILE A 585 -9.89 15.28 -40.36
C ILE A 585 -9.17 14.58 -39.22
#